data_7486336d60677c450eeb54604b61d6fb
#
_entry.id   7486336d60677c450eeb54604b61d6fb
#
_cell.length_a   1.000
_cell.length_b   1.000
_cell.length_c   1.000
_cell.angle_alpha   90.00
_cell.angle_beta   90.00
_cell.angle_gamma   90.00
#
_symmetry.space_group_name_H-M   'P 1'
#
loop_
_entity.id
_entity.type
_entity.pdbx_description
1 polymer ?
#
loop_
_entity_poly.entity_id
_entity_poly.type
_entity_poly.pdbx_seq_one_letter_code
_entity_poly.pdbx_strand_id
1 'polypeptide(L)'
;IALWKFETAKYYVTIIDAPGHRDFIKNMITGTSQADCAVLIVAAGTGEFEAGISKNGQTREHALLAFTLGVKQLIVGVNKMDSTEPPYSESRFEEIKKEVSSYIKKIGYNPAAVAFVPISGXXXXXXXXGIGTXPVGRVETGVLKPGTIVVFAPANITTEVKSVEMHHEALQEAVPGDNVGFNVKNVSVKELRRGYVAGDSKNNPPKGAADFTAQVIVLNHPGQISNGYTPVLDCHTAHIACKFAEIKEKVDRRTGKSTEDNPKSIKSGDAAIVNLVPSKPLCVESFQEFPPLGR
;
A
#
# COMPACT_ATOMS: atom_id res chain seq x y z
N ILE A 1 -5.62 1.07 -12.12
CA ILE A 1 -6.47 0.94 -10.93
C ILE A 1 -7.89 1.32 -11.31
N ALA A 2 -8.85 0.48 -10.97
CA ALA A 2 -10.26 0.77 -11.16
C ALA A 2 -10.92 0.91 -9.79
N LEU A 3 -11.90 1.79 -9.71
CA LEU A 3 -12.63 2.03 -8.47
C LEU A 3 -14.10 1.72 -8.69
N TRP A 4 -14.68 1.00 -7.75
CA TRP A 4 -16.09 0.64 -7.75
C TRP A 4 -16.63 0.88 -6.36
N LYS A 5 -17.94 1.10 -6.26
CA LYS A 5 -18.55 1.28 -4.96
C LYS A 5 -19.81 0.44 -4.82
N PHE A 6 -20.09 0.08 -3.57
CA PHE A 6 -21.41 -0.48 -3.22
C PHE A 6 -21.66 -0.20 -1.73
N GLU A 7 -22.90 -0.40 -1.33
CA GLU A 7 -23.29 -0.13 0.04
C GLU A 7 -23.80 -1.41 0.69
N THR A 8 -23.44 -1.58 1.96
CA THR A 8 -24.07 -2.57 2.81
C THR A 8 -24.99 -1.83 3.79
N ALA A 9 -25.65 -2.57 4.65
CA ALA A 9 -26.50 -1.95 5.66
C ALA A 9 -25.71 -1.04 6.62
N LYS A 10 -24.40 -1.27 6.74
CA LYS A 10 -23.55 -0.55 7.70
C LYS A 10 -22.45 0.31 7.06
N TYR A 11 -22.03 -0.03 5.86
CA TYR A 11 -20.82 0.57 5.29
C TYR A 11 -21.00 0.98 3.84
N TYR A 12 -20.32 2.04 3.52
CA TYR A 12 -20.08 2.48 2.16
C TYR A 12 -18.73 1.87 1.75
N VAL A 13 -18.73 1.01 0.74
CA VAL A 13 -17.53 0.24 0.39
C VAL A 13 -16.99 0.70 -0.96
N THR A 14 -15.72 1.05 -0.99
CA THR A 14 -15.01 1.34 -2.24
C THR A 14 -14.05 0.19 -2.53
N ILE A 15 -14.20 -0.42 -3.70
CA ILE A 15 -13.27 -1.45 -4.17
C ILE A 15 -12.17 -0.75 -4.97
N ILE A 16 -10.92 -1.00 -4.59
CA ILE A 16 -9.75 -0.54 -5.34
C ILE A 16 -9.18 -1.75 -6.05
N ASP A 17 -9.45 -1.85 -7.35
CA ASP A 17 -9.02 -3.01 -8.12
C ASP A 17 -7.71 -2.68 -8.83
N ALA A 18 -6.61 -3.18 -8.29
CA ALA A 18 -5.29 -2.95 -8.84
C ALA A 18 -4.87 -4.12 -9.72
N PRO A 19 -4.20 -3.85 -10.84
CA PRO A 19 -3.71 -4.95 -11.69
C PRO A 19 -2.76 -5.85 -10.92
N GLY A 20 -2.96 -7.16 -11.04
CA GLY A 20 -2.17 -8.15 -10.30
C GLY A 20 -0.89 -8.59 -10.96
N HIS A 21 -0.71 -8.31 -12.25
CA HIS A 21 0.49 -8.73 -12.96
C HIS A 21 1.72 -7.99 -12.44
N ARG A 22 2.85 -8.70 -12.34
CA ARG A 22 4.07 -8.13 -11.76
C ARG A 22 4.54 -6.85 -12.43
N ASP A 23 4.23 -6.66 -13.71
CA ASP A 23 4.61 -5.44 -14.42
C ASP A 23 3.88 -4.20 -13.90
N PHE A 24 2.83 -4.40 -13.11
CA PHE A 24 2.03 -3.31 -12.58
C PHE A 24 2.18 -3.17 -11.07
N ILE A 25 3.34 -3.57 -10.54
CA ILE A 25 3.57 -3.55 -9.09
C ILE A 25 3.40 -2.13 -8.50
N LYS A 26 3.75 -1.11 -9.24
CA LYS A 26 3.54 0.27 -8.77
C LYS A 26 2.08 0.57 -8.50
N ASN A 27 1.21 0.12 -9.41
CA ASN A 27 -0.23 0.35 -9.25
C ASN A 27 -0.78 -0.46 -8.08
N MET A 28 -0.26 -1.67 -7.90
CA MET A 28 -0.62 -2.53 -6.79
C MET A 28 -0.25 -1.86 -5.46
N ILE A 29 0.96 -1.33 -5.35
CA ILE A 29 1.42 -0.65 -4.15
C ILE A 29 0.55 0.57 -3.84
N THR A 30 0.26 1.36 -4.87
CA THR A 30 -0.58 2.54 -4.69
C THR A 30 -1.97 2.17 -4.17
N GLY A 31 -2.58 1.14 -4.75
CA GLY A 31 -3.90 0.69 -4.29
C GLY A 31 -3.87 0.15 -2.87
N THR A 32 -2.89 -0.70 -2.59
CA THR A 32 -2.78 -1.33 -1.28
C THR A 32 -2.55 -0.29 -0.17
N SER A 33 -1.75 0.73 -0.45
CA SER A 33 -1.46 1.74 0.56
C SER A 33 -2.68 2.56 0.96
N GLN A 34 -3.77 2.49 0.18
CA GLN A 34 -4.99 3.25 0.44
C GLN A 34 -6.12 2.38 0.99
N ALA A 35 -5.87 1.09 1.23
CA ALA A 35 -6.93 0.14 1.57
C ALA A 35 -7.05 -0.09 3.08
N ASP A 36 -8.28 -0.28 3.55
CA ASP A 36 -8.56 -0.66 4.93
C ASP A 36 -8.53 -2.17 5.11
N CYS A 37 -8.88 -2.89 4.05
CA CYS A 37 -9.00 -4.35 4.04
C CYS A 37 -8.54 -4.84 2.69
N ALA A 38 -7.96 -6.02 2.62
CA ALA A 38 -7.57 -6.61 1.35
C ALA A 38 -8.34 -7.89 1.10
N VAL A 39 -8.71 -8.11 -0.14
CA VAL A 39 -9.26 -9.39 -0.59
C VAL A 39 -8.21 -10.02 -1.49
N LEU A 40 -7.61 -11.09 -1.00
CA LEU A 40 -6.60 -11.82 -1.76
C LEU A 40 -7.29 -12.94 -2.55
N ILE A 41 -7.23 -12.85 -3.87
CA ILE A 41 -7.87 -13.84 -4.72
C ILE A 41 -6.81 -14.86 -5.14
N VAL A 42 -7.08 -16.14 -4.86
CA VAL A 42 -6.20 -17.22 -5.29
C VAL A 42 -6.97 -18.16 -6.20
N ALA A 43 -6.30 -18.66 -7.24
CA ALA A 43 -6.93 -19.55 -8.20
C ALA A 43 -6.85 -21.00 -7.72
N ALA A 44 -7.98 -21.73 -7.81
CA ALA A 44 -8.04 -23.12 -7.32
C ALA A 44 -7.53 -24.14 -8.35
N GLY A 45 -7.34 -23.73 -9.59
CA GLY A 45 -6.91 -24.65 -10.65
C GLY A 45 -5.60 -25.35 -10.33
N THR A 46 -5.51 -26.63 -10.72
CA THR A 46 -4.29 -27.39 -10.54
C THR A 46 -3.15 -26.73 -11.32
N GLY A 47 -2.04 -26.51 -10.63
CA GLY A 47 -0.89 -25.81 -11.23
C GLY A 47 -0.97 -24.30 -11.06
N GLU A 48 -2.16 -23.70 -11.13
CA GLU A 48 -2.30 -22.26 -10.98
C GLU A 48 -2.06 -21.85 -9.54
N PHE A 49 -2.68 -22.55 -8.60
CA PHE A 49 -2.49 -22.25 -7.19
C PHE A 49 -1.04 -22.44 -6.79
N GLU A 50 -0.47 -23.57 -7.20
CA GLU A 50 0.90 -23.91 -6.85
C GLU A 50 1.90 -22.86 -7.38
N ALA A 51 1.68 -22.39 -8.60
CA ALA A 51 2.53 -21.33 -9.15
C ALA A 51 2.41 -20.03 -8.35
N GLY A 52 1.20 -19.67 -7.97
CA GLY A 52 0.97 -18.43 -7.21
C GLY A 52 1.58 -18.45 -5.82
N ILE A 53 1.56 -19.59 -5.15
CA ILE A 53 2.06 -19.70 -3.77
C ILE A 53 3.55 -20.03 -3.70
N SER A 54 4.18 -20.29 -4.84
CA SER A 54 5.61 -20.62 -4.87
C SER A 54 6.45 -19.44 -4.38
N LYS A 55 7.74 -19.68 -4.17
CA LYS A 55 8.65 -18.70 -3.57
C LYS A 55 8.60 -17.34 -4.28
N ASN A 56 8.50 -17.34 -5.59
CA ASN A 56 8.44 -16.10 -6.36
C ASN A 56 7.07 -15.87 -6.99
N GLY A 57 6.05 -16.52 -6.45
CA GLY A 57 4.70 -16.43 -7.00
C GLY A 57 3.97 -15.16 -6.58
N GLN A 58 2.99 -14.78 -7.39
CA GLN A 58 2.25 -13.54 -7.17
C GLN A 58 1.38 -13.59 -5.91
N THR A 59 0.81 -14.74 -5.56
CA THR A 59 0.01 -14.85 -4.35
C THR A 59 0.83 -14.50 -3.11
N ARG A 60 2.05 -15.04 -3.04
CA ARG A 60 2.97 -14.70 -1.95
C ARG A 60 3.30 -13.22 -1.92
N GLU A 61 3.63 -12.69 -3.08
CA GLU A 61 4.05 -11.30 -3.20
C GLU A 61 2.93 -10.36 -2.77
N HIS A 62 1.70 -10.62 -3.22
CA HIS A 62 0.55 -9.77 -2.90
C HIS A 62 0.22 -9.82 -1.41
N ALA A 63 0.25 -11.01 -0.80
CA ALA A 63 -0.03 -11.14 0.63
C ALA A 63 1.00 -10.41 1.47
N LEU A 64 2.27 -10.55 1.12
CA LEU A 64 3.35 -9.86 1.82
C LEU A 64 3.21 -8.35 1.67
N LEU A 65 2.87 -7.90 0.45
CA LEU A 65 2.70 -6.48 0.19
C LEU A 65 1.57 -5.90 1.04
N ALA A 66 0.43 -6.59 1.12
CA ALA A 66 -0.68 -6.12 1.92
C ALA A 66 -0.28 -5.96 3.39
N PHE A 67 0.42 -6.94 3.93
CA PHE A 67 0.86 -6.87 5.32
C PHE A 67 1.87 -5.73 5.54
N THR A 68 2.85 -5.63 4.65
CA THR A 68 3.92 -4.64 4.77
C THR A 68 3.37 -3.21 4.70
N LEU A 69 2.35 -2.98 3.87
CA LEU A 69 1.75 -1.66 3.72
C LEU A 69 0.68 -1.37 4.78
N GLY A 70 0.54 -2.25 5.76
CA GLY A 70 -0.26 -1.97 6.92
C GLY A 70 -1.72 -2.36 6.83
N VAL A 71 -2.10 -3.18 5.85
CA VAL A 71 -3.48 -3.66 5.74
C VAL A 71 -3.66 -4.78 6.77
N LYS A 72 -4.42 -4.51 7.82
CA LYS A 72 -4.55 -5.44 8.94
C LYS A 72 -5.60 -6.51 8.73
N GLN A 73 -6.61 -6.23 7.91
CA GLN A 73 -7.73 -7.16 7.69
C GLN A 73 -7.59 -7.80 6.31
N LEU A 74 -7.69 -9.12 6.29
CA LEU A 74 -7.52 -9.90 5.07
C LEU A 74 -8.69 -10.87 4.91
N ILE A 75 -9.18 -10.99 3.70
CA ILE A 75 -10.13 -12.02 3.28
C ILE A 75 -9.49 -12.75 2.11
N VAL A 76 -9.61 -14.07 2.08
CA VAL A 76 -9.09 -14.85 0.96
C VAL A 76 -10.25 -15.41 0.16
N GLY A 77 -10.31 -15.05 -1.12
CA GLY A 77 -11.28 -15.62 -2.05
C GLY A 77 -10.62 -16.71 -2.86
N VAL A 78 -11.12 -17.95 -2.76
CA VAL A 78 -10.58 -19.08 -3.50
C VAL A 78 -11.42 -19.20 -4.77
N ASN A 79 -10.87 -18.69 -5.88
CA ASN A 79 -11.60 -18.51 -7.13
C ASN A 79 -11.41 -19.70 -8.06
N LYS A 80 -12.28 -19.76 -9.06
CA LYS A 80 -12.29 -20.84 -10.06
C LYS A 80 -12.62 -22.18 -9.44
N MET A 81 -13.45 -22.16 -8.39
CA MET A 81 -13.86 -23.41 -7.75
C MET A 81 -14.71 -24.28 -8.68
N ASP A 82 -15.31 -23.68 -9.71
CA ASP A 82 -16.03 -24.41 -10.73
C ASP A 82 -15.12 -25.29 -11.58
N SER A 83 -13.83 -25.00 -11.59
CA SER A 83 -12.88 -25.74 -12.44
C SER A 83 -12.13 -26.83 -11.69
N THR A 84 -12.42 -27.07 -10.43
CA THR A 84 -11.79 -28.17 -9.68
C THR A 84 -12.42 -29.51 -10.07
N GLU A 85 -11.76 -30.62 -9.69
CA GLU A 85 -12.24 -31.98 -9.94
C GLU A 85 -12.50 -32.69 -8.61
N PRO A 86 -13.75 -32.95 -8.23
CA PRO A 86 -14.98 -32.48 -8.90
C PRO A 86 -15.19 -30.98 -8.72
N PRO A 87 -16.06 -30.37 -9.51
CA PRO A 87 -16.36 -28.96 -9.34
C PRO A 87 -16.74 -28.63 -7.89
N TYR A 88 -16.20 -27.52 -7.39
CA TYR A 88 -16.39 -27.08 -5.99
C TYR A 88 -15.90 -28.13 -5.00
N SER A 89 -14.77 -28.73 -5.29
CA SER A 89 -14.17 -29.78 -4.44
C SER A 89 -13.85 -29.22 -3.07
N GLU A 90 -14.46 -29.80 -2.04
CA GLU A 90 -14.21 -29.42 -0.66
C GLU A 90 -12.77 -29.74 -0.26
N SER A 91 -12.25 -30.91 -0.69
CA SER A 91 -10.88 -31.27 -0.35
C SER A 91 -9.86 -30.33 -0.95
N ARG A 92 -10.09 -29.87 -2.19
CA ARG A 92 -9.20 -28.91 -2.83
C ARG A 92 -9.26 -27.57 -2.10
N PHE A 93 -10.46 -27.13 -1.72
CA PHE A 93 -10.62 -25.90 -0.97
C PHE A 93 -9.86 -25.97 0.35
N GLU A 94 -9.98 -27.07 1.09
CA GLU A 94 -9.30 -27.22 2.38
C GLU A 94 -7.79 -27.28 2.22
N GLU A 95 -7.31 -27.91 1.16
CA GLU A 95 -5.89 -27.97 0.84
C GLU A 95 -5.34 -26.55 0.62
N ILE A 96 -6.04 -25.76 -0.18
CA ILE A 96 -5.63 -24.39 -0.47
C ILE A 96 -5.69 -23.53 0.78
N LYS A 97 -6.76 -23.68 1.57
CA LYS A 97 -6.91 -22.94 2.81
C LYS A 97 -5.76 -23.21 3.76
N LYS A 98 -5.35 -24.48 3.87
CA LYS A 98 -4.26 -24.88 4.76
C LYS A 98 -2.93 -24.24 4.31
N GLU A 99 -2.65 -24.31 3.02
CA GLU A 99 -1.40 -23.74 2.46
C GLU A 99 -1.34 -22.23 2.65
N VAL A 100 -2.43 -21.55 2.31
CA VAL A 100 -2.46 -20.08 2.42
C VAL A 100 -2.39 -19.68 3.88
N SER A 101 -3.11 -20.38 4.76
CA SER A 101 -3.07 -20.09 6.20
C SER A 101 -1.66 -20.19 6.75
N SER A 102 -0.93 -21.21 6.34
CA SER A 102 0.46 -21.40 6.78
C SER A 102 1.32 -20.20 6.34
N TYR A 103 1.15 -19.76 5.11
CA TYR A 103 1.97 -18.66 4.60
C TYR A 103 1.60 -17.31 5.24
N ILE A 104 0.30 -16.99 5.33
CA ILE A 104 -0.08 -15.68 5.88
C ILE A 104 0.25 -15.60 7.37
N LYS A 105 0.27 -16.74 8.06
CA LYS A 105 0.73 -16.77 9.45
C LYS A 105 2.20 -16.39 9.55
N LYS A 106 3.03 -16.91 8.63
CA LYS A 106 4.46 -16.58 8.62
C LYS A 106 4.72 -15.10 8.42
N ILE A 107 3.89 -14.42 7.62
CA ILE A 107 4.10 -13.00 7.37
C ILE A 107 3.47 -12.10 8.43
N GLY A 108 2.59 -12.62 9.28
CA GLY A 108 2.11 -11.86 10.42
C GLY A 108 0.60 -11.81 10.63
N TYR A 109 -0.19 -12.32 9.69
CA TYR A 109 -1.63 -12.37 9.87
C TYR A 109 -2.01 -13.50 10.80
N ASN A 110 -3.15 -13.36 11.49
CA ASN A 110 -3.73 -14.42 12.28
C ASN A 110 -4.74 -15.17 11.40
N PRO A 111 -4.44 -16.41 10.97
CA PRO A 111 -5.36 -17.13 10.08
C PRO A 111 -6.75 -17.35 10.68
N ALA A 112 -6.86 -17.43 12.00
CA ALA A 112 -8.17 -17.60 12.65
C ALA A 112 -9.06 -16.39 12.44
N ALA A 113 -8.48 -15.23 12.14
CA ALA A 113 -9.23 -14.00 11.89
C ALA A 113 -9.46 -13.72 10.40
N VAL A 114 -9.01 -14.63 9.53
CA VAL A 114 -9.11 -14.46 8.07
C VAL A 114 -10.20 -15.37 7.55
N ALA A 115 -11.17 -14.77 6.83
CA ALA A 115 -12.24 -15.55 6.20
C ALA A 115 -11.74 -16.12 4.88
N PHE A 116 -12.05 -17.39 4.62
CA PHE A 116 -11.77 -18.04 3.35
C PHE A 116 -13.10 -18.33 2.66
N VAL A 117 -13.28 -17.83 1.46
CA VAL A 117 -14.55 -17.89 0.76
C VAL A 117 -14.35 -18.58 -0.61
N PRO A 118 -15.01 -19.71 -0.85
CA PRO A 118 -14.96 -20.32 -2.18
C PRO A 118 -15.85 -19.54 -3.16
N ILE A 119 -15.29 -19.20 -4.33
CA ILE A 119 -16.01 -18.38 -5.31
C ILE A 119 -15.74 -18.88 -6.73
N SER A 120 -16.56 -18.36 -7.69
CA SER A 120 -16.37 -18.53 -9.12
C SER A 120 -16.81 -17.22 -9.76
N GLY A 121 -15.84 -16.49 -10.29
CA GLY A 121 -16.14 -15.21 -10.91
C GLY A 121 -16.31 -15.26 -12.40
N UNK A 122 -17.34 -15.57 -12.94
CA UNK A 122 -17.58 -15.63 -14.36
C UNK A 122 -18.24 -14.40 -14.88
N UNK A 123 -18.08 -13.09 -14.73
CA UNK A 123 -18.61 -12.04 -15.41
C UNK A 123 -18.35 -10.65 -14.99
N UNK A 124 -18.24 -9.57 -15.71
CA UNK A 124 -17.95 -8.32 -15.96
C UNK A 124 -18.16 -7.01 -15.79
N UNK A 125 -17.79 -5.82 -16.11
CA UNK A 125 -17.75 -4.59 -16.56
C UNK A 125 -17.56 -3.27 -16.05
N UNK A 126 -17.14 -2.05 -16.54
CA UNK A 126 -16.74 -0.81 -16.82
C UNK A 126 -16.79 0.48 -16.20
N UNK A 127 -16.14 1.74 -16.47
CA UNK A 127 -15.85 2.99 -16.49
C UNK A 127 -15.79 4.28 -16.14
N UNK A 128 -15.24 5.55 -16.39
CA UNK A 128 -15.13 6.87 -16.64
C UNK A 128 -14.62 8.06 -16.08
N UNK A 129 -14.40 9.19 -16.51
CA UNK A 129 -13.74 10.38 -16.73
C UNK A 129 -13.96 11.64 -16.01
N GLY A 130 -13.07 12.89 -16.18
CA GLY A 130 -13.13 14.10 -15.42
C GLY A 130 -12.60 15.37 -16.08
N ILE A 131 -12.81 16.52 -15.48
CA ILE A 131 -12.41 17.84 -16.00
C ILE A 131 -11.69 18.61 -14.88
N GLY A 132 -10.55 19.26 -15.21
CA GLY A 132 -9.72 20.02 -14.27
C GLY A 132 -8.71 19.13 -13.55
N THR A 133 -7.94 19.72 -12.67
CA THR A 133 -6.94 18.98 -11.89
C THR A 133 -7.55 18.43 -10.62
N UNK A 134 -7.67 17.30 -10.34
CA UNK A 134 -8.17 16.78 -9.48
C UNK A 134 -7.38 15.92 -8.93
N PRO A 135 -6.57 16.10 -8.14
CA PRO A 135 -5.84 15.08 -7.38
C PRO A 135 -6.79 14.15 -6.65
N VAL A 136 -6.35 12.93 -6.54
CA VAL A 136 -7.14 11.86 -5.93
C VAL A 136 -6.32 11.23 -4.82
N GLY A 137 -6.95 10.97 -3.69
CA GLY A 137 -6.24 10.34 -2.59
C GLY A 137 -7.18 9.94 -1.46
N ARG A 138 -6.59 9.44 -0.40
CA ARG A 138 -7.32 9.05 0.79
C ARG A 138 -7.13 10.09 1.86
N VAL A 139 -8.22 10.43 2.57
CA VAL A 139 -8.13 11.28 3.74
C VAL A 139 -7.60 10.43 4.90
N GLU A 140 -6.42 10.79 5.40
CA GLU A 140 -5.80 10.02 6.49
C GLU A 140 -6.14 10.59 7.85
N THR A 141 -6.17 11.93 7.98
CA THR A 141 -6.54 12.60 9.23
C THR A 141 -7.33 13.86 8.89
N GLY A 142 -8.05 14.38 9.87
CA GLY A 142 -8.73 15.66 9.73
C GLY A 142 -9.95 15.59 8.83
N VAL A 143 -10.40 16.76 8.41
CA VAL A 143 -11.58 16.90 7.55
C VAL A 143 -11.22 17.82 6.40
N LEU A 144 -11.52 17.39 5.18
CA LEU A 144 -11.26 18.16 3.97
C LEU A 144 -12.56 18.78 3.49
N LYS A 145 -12.57 20.10 3.34
CA LYS A 145 -13.75 20.86 2.90
C LYS A 145 -13.40 21.77 1.74
N PRO A 146 -14.38 22.07 0.87
CA PRO A 146 -14.17 23.16 -0.09
C PRO A 146 -13.82 24.44 0.64
N GLY A 147 -12.91 25.24 0.08
CA GLY A 147 -12.44 26.47 0.68
C GLY A 147 -11.20 26.31 1.54
N THR A 148 -10.81 25.08 1.87
CA THR A 148 -9.60 24.84 2.64
C THR A 148 -8.36 25.24 1.83
N ILE A 149 -7.43 25.94 2.48
CA ILE A 149 -6.13 26.24 1.87
C ILE A 149 -5.19 25.10 2.24
N VAL A 150 -4.69 24.38 1.24
CA VAL A 150 -3.84 23.21 1.46
C VAL A 150 -2.44 23.47 0.89
N VAL A 151 -1.47 22.75 1.46
CA VAL A 151 -0.10 22.71 0.96
C VAL A 151 0.17 21.29 0.47
N PHE A 152 0.73 21.17 -0.71
CA PHE A 152 1.20 19.90 -1.26
C PHE A 152 2.69 19.76 -0.99
N ALA A 153 3.06 18.71 -0.27
CA ALA A 153 4.46 18.37 -0.06
C ALA A 153 4.84 17.20 -0.97
N PRO A 154 6.08 17.13 -1.43
CA PRO A 154 7.23 17.95 -1.07
C PRO A 154 7.40 19.21 -1.92
N ALA A 155 6.52 19.46 -2.88
CA ALA A 155 6.70 20.59 -3.81
C ALA A 155 6.41 21.96 -3.17
N ASN A 156 5.76 21.96 -2.01
CA ASN A 156 5.42 23.18 -1.28
C ASN A 156 4.51 24.11 -2.09
N ILE A 157 3.52 23.52 -2.73
CA ILE A 157 2.53 24.26 -3.53
C ILE A 157 1.31 24.51 -2.64
N THR A 158 0.92 25.77 -2.51
CA THR A 158 -0.25 26.18 -1.72
C THR A 158 -1.39 26.49 -2.66
N THR A 159 -2.59 25.98 -2.38
CA THR A 159 -3.75 26.23 -3.20
C THR A 159 -5.03 26.08 -2.40
N GLU A 160 -6.13 26.54 -2.99
CA GLU A 160 -7.45 26.43 -2.38
C GLU A 160 -8.21 25.26 -2.99
N VAL A 161 -8.88 24.48 -2.15
CA VAL A 161 -9.75 23.38 -2.57
C VAL A 161 -11.07 23.98 -3.04
N LYS A 162 -11.41 23.78 -4.32
CA LYS A 162 -12.65 24.29 -4.88
C LYS A 162 -13.83 23.39 -4.61
N SER A 163 -13.62 22.08 -4.71
CA SER A 163 -14.68 21.11 -4.50
C SER A 163 -14.07 19.80 -4.05
N VAL A 164 -14.88 18.99 -3.39
CA VAL A 164 -14.50 17.64 -2.96
C VAL A 164 -15.53 16.69 -3.52
N GLU A 165 -15.10 15.58 -4.11
CA GLU A 165 -15.98 14.62 -4.77
C GLU A 165 -15.60 13.20 -4.40
N MET A 166 -16.60 12.35 -4.29
CA MET A 166 -16.41 10.92 -4.13
C MET A 166 -17.38 10.21 -5.07
N HIS A 167 -16.82 9.37 -5.95
CA HIS A 167 -17.63 8.64 -6.94
C HIS A 167 -18.53 9.59 -7.76
N HIS A 168 -17.95 10.72 -8.16
CA HIS A 168 -18.62 11.74 -9.00
C HIS A 168 -19.77 12.48 -8.31
N GLU A 169 -19.83 12.39 -6.99
CA GLU A 169 -20.81 13.14 -6.21
C GLU A 169 -20.09 14.17 -5.35
N ALA A 170 -20.59 15.40 -5.37
CA ALA A 170 -20.00 16.46 -4.57
C ALA A 170 -20.25 16.21 -3.08
N LEU A 171 -19.21 16.47 -2.28
CA LEU A 171 -19.30 16.34 -0.82
C LEU A 171 -19.11 17.70 -0.17
N GLN A 172 -19.83 17.93 0.92
CA GLN A 172 -19.60 19.12 1.74
C GLN A 172 -18.32 18.97 2.56
N GLU A 173 -17.98 17.74 2.92
CA GLU A 173 -16.74 17.46 3.62
C GLU A 173 -16.35 16.00 3.41
N ALA A 174 -15.05 15.73 3.48
CA ALA A 174 -14.51 14.38 3.45
C ALA A 174 -13.81 14.09 4.76
N VAL A 175 -14.01 12.89 5.27
CA VAL A 175 -13.51 12.48 6.59
C VAL A 175 -12.52 11.33 6.44
N PRO A 176 -11.73 11.04 7.49
CA PRO A 176 -10.72 9.97 7.38
C PRO A 176 -11.32 8.67 6.91
N GLY A 177 -10.63 8.04 5.97
CA GLY A 177 -11.07 6.82 5.32
C GLY A 177 -11.69 7.04 3.96
N ASP A 178 -12.15 8.24 3.65
CA ASP A 178 -12.74 8.53 2.35
C ASP A 178 -11.66 8.59 1.27
N ASN A 179 -11.96 7.97 0.13
CA ASN A 179 -11.15 8.11 -1.08
C ASN A 179 -11.82 9.15 -1.95
N VAL A 180 -11.16 10.27 -2.15
CA VAL A 180 -11.78 11.42 -2.78
C VAL A 180 -10.93 12.01 -3.88
N GLY A 181 -11.61 12.69 -4.82
CA GLY A 181 -10.96 13.63 -5.70
C GLY A 181 -11.31 15.02 -5.23
N PHE A 182 -10.38 15.95 -5.34
CA PHE A 182 -10.68 17.32 -4.98
C PHE A 182 -10.08 18.28 -5.99
N ASN A 183 -10.88 19.24 -6.41
CA ASN A 183 -10.46 20.21 -7.41
C ASN A 183 -9.67 21.33 -6.72
N VAL A 184 -8.54 21.70 -7.30
CA VAL A 184 -7.68 22.73 -6.74
C VAL A 184 -7.50 23.89 -7.69
N LYS A 185 -7.29 25.07 -7.11
CA LYS A 185 -7.25 26.33 -7.84
C LYS A 185 -5.85 26.61 -8.36
N ASN A 186 -5.77 26.95 -9.66
CA ASN A 186 -4.54 27.45 -10.28
C ASN A 186 -3.33 26.51 -10.15
N VAL A 187 -3.57 25.20 -10.18
CA VAL A 187 -2.49 24.21 -10.18
C VAL A 187 -2.68 23.31 -11.39
N SER A 188 -1.65 23.17 -12.21
CA SER A 188 -1.73 22.31 -13.38
C SER A 188 -1.42 20.87 -13.01
N VAL A 189 -1.87 19.94 -13.84
CA VAL A 189 -1.61 18.51 -13.65
C VAL A 189 -0.11 18.23 -13.57
N LYS A 190 0.70 19.01 -14.30
CA LYS A 190 2.14 18.79 -14.34
C LYS A 190 2.84 19.13 -13.02
N GLU A 191 2.21 19.94 -12.19
CA GLU A 191 2.82 20.38 -10.93
C GLU A 191 2.62 19.38 -9.80
N LEU A 192 1.66 18.47 -9.93
CA LEU A 192 1.37 17.47 -8.89
C LEU A 192 1.76 16.10 -9.40
N ARG A 193 2.29 15.29 -8.50
CA ARG A 193 2.72 13.95 -8.87
C ARG A 193 2.27 12.95 -7.81
N ARG A 194 2.18 11.69 -8.23
CA ARG A 194 1.90 10.60 -7.29
C ARG A 194 2.94 10.64 -6.18
N GLY A 195 2.50 10.42 -4.95
CA GLY A 195 3.39 10.46 -3.79
C GLY A 195 3.37 11.77 -3.05
N TYR A 196 2.71 12.78 -3.61
CA TYR A 196 2.55 14.05 -2.89
C TYR A 196 1.49 13.89 -1.80
N VAL A 197 1.63 14.69 -0.76
CA VAL A 197 0.70 14.71 0.37
C VAL A 197 0.15 16.12 0.52
N ALA A 198 -1.16 16.24 0.62
CA ALA A 198 -1.81 17.52 0.85
C ALA A 198 -2.23 17.62 2.31
N GLY A 199 -2.07 18.79 2.89
CA GLY A 199 -2.50 19.02 4.26
C GLY A 199 -2.83 20.47 4.49
N ASP A 200 -3.48 20.75 5.62
CA ASP A 200 -3.90 22.09 5.99
C ASP A 200 -2.68 23.01 6.06
N SER A 201 -2.73 24.14 5.37
CA SER A 201 -1.60 25.07 5.35
C SER A 201 -1.33 25.72 6.70
N LYS A 202 -2.33 25.76 7.57
CA LYS A 202 -2.24 26.44 8.86
C LYS A 202 -2.13 25.52 10.06
N ASN A 203 -2.29 24.21 9.85
CA ASN A 203 -2.31 23.27 10.96
C ASN A 203 -1.40 22.09 10.62
N ASN A 204 -0.14 22.19 11.04
CA ASN A 204 0.87 21.15 10.85
C ASN A 204 0.94 20.70 9.39
N PRO A 205 1.31 21.60 8.46
CA PRO A 205 1.34 21.25 7.05
C PRO A 205 2.37 20.16 6.77
N PRO A 206 2.13 19.32 5.75
CA PRO A 206 3.11 18.30 5.40
C PRO A 206 4.38 18.92 4.85
N LYS A 207 5.50 18.23 5.02
CA LYS A 207 6.80 18.72 4.60
C LYS A 207 7.55 17.63 3.86
N GLY A 208 8.41 18.06 2.94
CA GLY A 208 9.33 17.15 2.30
C GLY A 208 10.54 16.89 3.18
N ALA A 209 11.13 15.72 3.02
CA ALA A 209 12.37 15.35 3.70
C ALA A 209 13.47 15.12 2.68
N ALA A 210 14.64 15.73 2.92
CA ALA A 210 15.80 15.49 2.09
C ALA A 210 16.49 14.20 2.48
N ASP A 211 16.38 13.81 3.74
CA ASP A 211 16.87 12.52 4.24
C ASP A 211 16.09 12.16 5.49
N PHE A 212 16.16 10.90 5.89
CA PHE A 212 15.50 10.45 7.11
C PHE A 212 16.13 9.16 7.60
N THR A 213 15.88 8.86 8.86
CA THR A 213 16.37 7.65 9.50
C THR A 213 15.21 6.65 9.62
N ALA A 214 15.47 5.41 9.24
CA ALA A 214 14.44 4.38 9.26
C ALA A 214 14.98 3.08 9.83
N GLN A 215 14.11 2.32 10.45
CA GLN A 215 14.39 0.94 10.77
C GLN A 215 14.07 0.09 9.55
N VAL A 216 15.03 -0.73 9.14
CA VAL A 216 14.92 -1.55 7.95
C VAL A 216 15.06 -3.02 8.33
N ILE A 217 14.19 -3.87 7.80
CA ILE A 217 14.30 -5.31 7.95
C ILE A 217 14.53 -5.89 6.56
N VAL A 218 15.61 -6.64 6.39
CA VAL A 218 15.93 -7.25 5.10
C VAL A 218 15.22 -8.59 5.01
N LEU A 219 14.22 -8.68 4.16
CA LEU A 219 13.40 -9.88 4.06
C LEU A 219 13.96 -10.90 3.08
N ASN A 220 14.35 -10.44 1.89
CA ASN A 220 14.80 -11.34 0.84
C ASN A 220 15.66 -10.57 -0.17
N HIS A 221 16.95 -10.57 0.06
CA HIS A 221 17.88 -9.89 -0.83
C HIS A 221 19.06 -10.82 -1.13
N PRO A 222 19.39 -11.03 -2.40
CA PRO A 222 20.54 -11.87 -2.74
C PRO A 222 21.83 -11.12 -2.43
N GLY A 223 22.61 -11.64 -1.52
CA GLY A 223 23.89 -11.04 -1.15
C GLY A 223 23.75 -9.99 -0.06
N GLN A 224 24.74 -9.13 0.03
CA GLN A 224 24.86 -8.17 1.10
C GLN A 224 24.51 -6.76 0.63
N ILE A 225 23.98 -5.98 1.56
CA ILE A 225 23.66 -4.56 1.33
C ILE A 225 24.68 -3.74 2.11
N SER A 226 25.32 -2.80 1.42
CA SER A 226 26.31 -1.91 2.02
C SER A 226 25.92 -0.45 1.79
N ASN A 227 26.63 0.45 2.43
CA ASN A 227 26.43 1.89 2.19
C ASN A 227 26.53 2.18 0.70
N GLY A 228 25.59 2.99 0.19
CA GLY A 228 25.53 3.32 -1.22
C GLY A 228 24.51 2.53 -2.01
N TYR A 229 23.98 1.44 -1.46
CA TYR A 229 22.91 0.69 -2.10
C TYR A 229 21.73 1.64 -2.37
N THR A 230 21.21 1.63 -3.59
CA THR A 230 20.19 2.61 -3.98
C THR A 230 18.99 1.91 -4.63
N PRO A 231 18.13 1.30 -3.82
CA PRO A 231 16.91 0.68 -4.34
C PRO A 231 15.83 1.71 -4.59
N VAL A 232 14.72 1.26 -5.15
CA VAL A 232 13.51 2.07 -5.21
C VAL A 232 12.75 1.87 -3.90
N LEU A 233 12.36 2.98 -3.30
CA LEU A 233 11.59 2.99 -2.06
C LEU A 233 10.13 3.28 -2.39
N ASP A 234 9.25 2.51 -1.83
CA ASP A 234 7.82 2.80 -1.86
C ASP A 234 7.37 3.20 -0.47
N CYS A 235 6.86 4.43 -0.37
CA CYS A 235 6.35 4.96 0.90
C CYS A 235 5.02 5.63 0.57
N HIS A 236 3.95 5.24 1.25
CA HIS A 236 2.59 5.58 0.87
C HIS A 236 2.42 5.42 -0.65
N THR A 237 2.11 6.46 -1.41
CA THR A 237 1.99 6.33 -2.86
C THR A 237 3.23 6.80 -3.61
N ALA A 238 4.28 7.22 -2.92
CA ALA A 238 5.53 7.63 -3.54
C ALA A 238 6.37 6.43 -3.95
N HIS A 239 7.13 6.59 -5.04
CA HIS A 239 7.95 5.53 -5.63
C HIS A 239 9.23 6.20 -6.13
N ILE A 240 10.28 6.21 -5.31
CA ILE A 240 11.45 7.06 -5.53
C ILE A 240 12.73 6.28 -5.19
N ALA A 241 13.75 6.37 -6.04
CA ALA A 241 15.05 5.78 -5.75
C ALA A 241 15.60 6.41 -4.46
N CYS A 242 16.15 5.57 -3.59
CA CYS A 242 16.55 6.03 -2.28
C CYS A 242 17.85 5.35 -1.87
N LYS A 243 18.85 6.15 -1.54
CA LYS A 243 20.18 5.63 -1.21
C LYS A 243 20.28 5.29 0.27
N PHE A 244 20.85 4.14 0.58
CA PHE A 244 21.31 3.78 1.93
C PHE A 244 22.61 4.56 2.17
N ALA A 245 22.47 5.79 2.65
CA ALA A 245 23.64 6.64 2.82
C ALA A 245 24.56 6.12 3.91
N GLU A 246 23.96 5.63 4.99
CA GLU A 246 24.75 5.11 6.11
C GLU A 246 23.91 4.07 6.84
N ILE A 247 24.49 2.87 6.99
CA ILE A 247 23.91 1.84 7.86
C ILE A 247 24.50 2.09 9.24
N LYS A 248 23.66 2.64 10.13
CA LYS A 248 24.16 3.15 11.42
C LYS A 248 24.42 2.04 12.43
N GLU A 249 23.51 1.07 12.50
CA GLU A 249 23.66 -0.03 13.44
C GLU A 249 22.74 -1.17 13.06
N LYS A 250 23.19 -2.38 13.39
CA LYS A 250 22.28 -3.53 13.38
C LYS A 250 21.53 -3.58 14.69
N VAL A 251 20.29 -4.05 14.64
CA VAL A 251 19.47 -4.17 15.85
C VAL A 251 18.86 -5.55 15.91
N ASP A 252 18.51 -5.99 17.11
CA ASP A 252 17.75 -7.20 17.30
C ASP A 252 16.30 -6.95 16.89
N ARG A 253 15.76 -7.80 16.02
CA ARG A 253 14.42 -7.59 15.48
C ARG A 253 13.35 -7.58 16.55
N ARG A 254 13.57 -8.33 17.62
CA ARG A 254 12.60 -8.50 18.68
C ARG A 254 12.67 -7.39 19.72
N THR A 255 13.88 -7.06 20.17
CA THR A 255 14.08 -6.10 21.27
C THR A 255 14.38 -4.70 20.80
N GLY A 256 14.88 -4.54 19.58
CA GLY A 256 15.28 -3.24 19.05
C GLY A 256 16.65 -2.78 19.55
N LYS A 257 17.33 -3.57 20.37
CA LYS A 257 18.63 -3.18 20.92
C LYS A 257 19.72 -3.34 19.89
N SER A 258 20.69 -2.43 19.92
CA SER A 258 21.83 -2.44 19.01
C SER A 258 22.69 -3.68 19.26
N THR A 259 23.04 -4.38 18.18
CA THR A 259 23.92 -5.54 18.25
C THR A 259 25.28 -5.25 17.60
N GLU A 260 25.36 -4.23 16.76
CA GLU A 260 26.62 -3.89 16.09
C GLU A 260 26.55 -2.44 15.59
N ASP A 261 27.55 -1.64 15.93
CA ASP A 261 27.64 -0.25 15.42
C ASP A 261 28.35 -0.23 14.07
N ASN A 262 27.86 0.61 13.17
CA ASN A 262 28.47 0.88 11.87
C ASN A 262 28.84 -0.40 11.12
N PRO A 263 27.89 -1.32 10.92
CA PRO A 263 28.21 -2.55 10.21
C PRO A 263 28.61 -2.24 8.77
N LYS A 264 29.52 -3.03 8.22
CA LYS A 264 29.93 -2.86 6.82
C LYS A 264 28.82 -3.28 5.86
N SER A 265 28.00 -4.23 6.28
CA SER A 265 26.92 -4.73 5.43
C SER A 265 25.85 -5.38 6.27
N ILE A 266 24.66 -5.53 5.66
CA ILE A 266 23.55 -6.30 6.23
C ILE A 266 23.05 -7.26 5.16
N LYS A 267 22.35 -8.30 5.59
CA LYS A 267 21.86 -9.34 4.68
C LYS A 267 20.46 -9.78 5.09
N SER A 268 19.87 -10.66 4.32
CA SER A 268 18.55 -11.19 4.61
C SER A 268 18.46 -11.69 6.04
N GLY A 269 17.41 -11.30 6.72
CA GLY A 269 17.17 -11.63 8.13
C GLY A 269 17.65 -10.56 9.10
N ASP A 270 18.50 -9.66 8.67
CA ASP A 270 19.03 -8.59 9.53
C ASP A 270 18.03 -7.44 9.64
N ALA A 271 18.08 -6.76 10.79
CA ALA A 271 17.39 -5.49 10.99
C ALA A 271 18.44 -4.43 11.31
N ALA A 272 18.22 -3.23 10.83
CA ALA A 272 19.20 -2.17 10.97
C ALA A 272 18.54 -0.80 11.03
N ILE A 273 19.26 0.16 11.61
CA ILE A 273 18.87 1.57 11.54
C ILE A 273 19.72 2.20 10.43
N VAL A 274 19.04 2.83 9.47
CA VAL A 274 19.70 3.30 8.25
C VAL A 274 19.31 4.74 7.98
N ASN A 275 20.28 5.57 7.60
CA ASN A 275 20.01 6.89 7.07
C ASN A 275 19.74 6.76 5.57
N LEU A 276 18.56 7.19 5.14
CA LEU A 276 18.09 7.07 3.76
C LEU A 276 18.04 8.44 3.11
N VAL A 277 18.54 8.53 1.88
CA VAL A 277 18.56 9.78 1.12
C VAL A 277 17.81 9.54 -0.19
N PRO A 278 16.55 10.03 -0.30
CA PRO A 278 15.84 9.88 -1.55
C PRO A 278 16.47 10.72 -2.67
N SER A 279 16.32 10.28 -3.90
CA SER A 279 16.91 10.98 -5.06
C SER A 279 16.29 12.35 -5.29
N LYS A 280 15.11 12.58 -4.74
CA LYS A 280 14.45 13.89 -4.71
C LYS A 280 13.60 13.94 -3.45
N PRO A 281 13.22 15.14 -2.99
CA PRO A 281 12.49 15.24 -1.74
C PRO A 281 11.23 14.38 -1.73
N LEU A 282 10.94 13.79 -0.59
CA LEU A 282 9.86 12.86 -0.37
C LEU A 282 9.11 13.30 0.89
N CYS A 283 7.79 13.30 0.87
CA CYS A 283 7.04 13.51 2.09
C CYS A 283 7.02 12.22 2.89
N VAL A 284 7.66 12.23 4.04
CA VAL A 284 7.69 11.08 4.94
C VAL A 284 7.57 11.60 6.35
N GLU A 285 6.78 10.90 7.18
CA GLU A 285 6.56 11.29 8.57
C GLU A 285 6.92 10.15 9.49
N SER A 286 7.08 10.48 10.77
CA SER A 286 7.33 9.48 11.78
C SER A 286 6.21 8.43 11.79
N PHE A 287 6.60 7.16 11.84
CA PHE A 287 5.63 6.07 11.92
C PHE A 287 4.74 6.21 13.14
N GLN A 288 5.29 6.67 14.26
CA GLN A 288 4.51 6.79 15.49
C GLN A 288 3.42 7.86 15.39
N GLU A 289 3.71 8.94 14.67
CA GLU A 289 2.73 10.03 14.56
C GLU A 289 1.75 9.84 13.41
N PHE A 290 2.26 9.40 12.26
CA PHE A 290 1.44 9.23 11.06
C PHE A 290 1.81 7.92 10.36
N PRO A 291 1.35 6.77 10.88
CA PRO A 291 1.78 5.49 10.32
C PRO A 291 1.65 5.36 8.80
N PRO A 292 0.56 5.83 8.16
CA PRO A 292 0.46 5.67 6.71
C PRO A 292 1.55 6.42 5.94
N LEU A 293 2.18 7.41 6.53
CA LEU A 293 3.22 8.20 5.88
C LEU A 293 4.62 7.84 6.36
N GLY A 294 4.76 6.81 7.20
CA GLY A 294 6.03 6.41 7.78
C GLY A 294 6.36 4.94 7.63
N ARG A 295 5.82 4.30 6.62
CA ARG A 295 6.11 2.89 6.37
C ARG A 295 6.15 2.61 4.89
#